data_cd261b211d86409c0c6218b6ef064d2c
#
_entry.id   cd261b211d86409c0c6218b6ef064d2c
#
_cell.length_a   1.000
_cell.length_b   1.000
_cell.length_c   1.000
_cell.angle_alpha   90.00
_cell.angle_beta   90.00
_cell.angle_gamma   90.00
#
_symmetry.space_group_name_H-M   'P 1'
#
loop_
_entity.id
_entity.type
_entity.pdbx_description
1 polymer ?
#
loop_
_entity_poly.entity_id
_entity_poly.type
_entity_poly.pdbx_seq_one_letter_code
_entity_poly.pdbx_strand_id
1 'polypeptide(L)'
;GFMGATYWMVPDESRTELYSTKLAYFQLVLWTVMGLVTVTGYLFRYGTGNKLLEQPLPSKIVIVIVMLMFLYNIAMTIKKSGRFTTTEGVLMGGLGLAALLYLPALLEFENYTVAIFYRWWTIHLWVEGVWEMIQGGFLAYLLIRLSGADREVMEKWLYVIVGLVFIAGIIGTAHHYYWVGVPSYWLPIGGLFSALEPLALIGMAIYAYSAIRRSGLAHPNKLALHWTVGSAVFTLFGAGLLGLAHTFPSVNKWTHGTL
;
A
#
# COMPACT_ATOMS: atom_id res chain seq x y z
N GLY A 1 6.50 -10.26 -3.39
CA GLY A 1 6.42 -8.83 -3.56
C GLY A 1 6.89 -8.06 -2.33
N PHE A 2 6.10 -7.16 -1.78
CA PHE A 2 6.52 -6.20 -0.75
C PHE A 2 7.11 -6.82 0.52
N MET A 3 6.57 -7.93 1.05
CA MET A 3 7.15 -8.60 2.22
C MET A 3 8.60 -9.04 1.95
N GLY A 4 8.87 -9.66 0.79
CA GLY A 4 10.24 -10.05 0.41
C GLY A 4 11.16 -8.85 0.25
N ALA A 5 10.68 -7.78 -0.40
CA ALA A 5 11.43 -6.54 -0.55
C ALA A 5 11.73 -5.89 0.83
N THR A 6 10.78 -5.91 1.75
CA THR A 6 10.99 -5.41 3.12
C THR A 6 12.04 -6.22 3.87
N TYR A 7 12.01 -7.54 3.75
CA TYR A 7 13.04 -8.41 4.36
C TYR A 7 14.45 -8.17 3.82
N TRP A 8 14.58 -7.61 2.62
CA TRP A 8 15.85 -7.16 2.07
C TRP A 8 16.19 -5.73 2.49
N MET A 9 15.23 -4.80 2.35
CA MET A 9 15.45 -3.38 2.54
C MET A 9 15.75 -3.02 4.00
N VAL A 10 14.97 -3.56 4.96
CA VAL A 10 15.11 -3.17 6.37
C VAL A 10 16.46 -3.58 6.95
N PRO A 11 16.99 -4.81 6.76
CA PRO A 11 18.35 -5.14 7.18
C PRO A 11 19.43 -4.24 6.55
N ASP A 12 19.31 -3.87 5.27
CA ASP A 12 20.24 -2.97 4.59
C ASP A 12 20.18 -1.54 5.17
N GLU A 13 18.99 -1.00 5.36
CA GLU A 13 18.78 0.35 5.91
C GLU A 13 19.22 0.44 7.40
N SER A 14 18.87 -0.57 8.19
CA SER A 14 19.23 -0.70 9.60
C SER A 14 20.69 -1.11 9.80
N ARG A 15 21.40 -1.52 8.75
CA ARG A 15 22.77 -2.08 8.82
C ARG A 15 22.89 -3.21 9.83
N THR A 16 21.94 -4.13 9.85
CA THR A 16 21.92 -5.28 10.75
C THR A 16 21.36 -6.51 10.05
N GLU A 17 21.64 -7.68 10.57
CA GLU A 17 21.02 -8.90 10.05
C GLU A 17 19.57 -9.01 10.50
N LEU A 18 18.75 -9.67 9.70
CA LEU A 18 17.38 -9.99 10.03
C LEU A 18 17.31 -10.68 11.40
N TYR A 19 16.35 -10.28 12.22
CA TYR A 19 16.17 -10.86 13.57
C TYR A 19 16.01 -12.38 13.51
N SER A 20 15.17 -12.88 12.61
CA SER A 20 14.98 -14.32 12.45
C SER A 20 14.69 -14.73 11.00
N THR A 21 15.69 -15.29 10.35
CA THR A 21 15.55 -15.90 9.03
C THR A 21 14.61 -17.13 9.06
N LYS A 22 14.66 -17.91 10.15
CA LYS A 22 13.74 -19.05 10.32
C LYS A 22 12.28 -18.62 10.36
N LEU A 23 11.98 -17.53 11.05
CA LEU A 23 10.63 -16.97 11.12
C LEU A 23 10.17 -16.48 9.74
N ALA A 24 11.05 -15.84 8.97
CA ALA A 24 10.74 -15.39 7.62
C ALA A 24 10.43 -16.56 6.67
N TYR A 25 11.19 -17.64 6.72
CA TYR A 25 10.89 -18.84 5.93
C TYR A 25 9.60 -19.55 6.39
N PHE A 26 9.38 -19.67 7.69
CA PHE A 26 8.13 -20.23 8.19
C PHE A 26 6.92 -19.41 7.74
N GLN A 27 7.01 -18.09 7.83
CA GLN A 27 5.99 -17.17 7.31
C GLN A 27 5.74 -17.36 5.80
N LEU A 28 6.81 -17.47 5.00
CA LEU A 28 6.70 -17.70 3.56
C LEU A 28 5.96 -19.00 3.25
N VAL A 29 6.30 -20.09 3.95
CA VAL A 29 5.64 -21.40 3.78
C VAL A 29 4.16 -21.28 4.15
N LEU A 30 3.86 -20.71 5.32
CA LEU A 30 2.48 -20.55 5.79
C LEU A 30 1.64 -19.70 4.83
N TRP A 31 2.21 -18.59 4.33
CA TRP A 31 1.57 -17.72 3.33
C TRP A 31 1.29 -18.48 2.03
N THR A 32 2.28 -19.22 1.53
CA THR A 32 2.16 -19.99 0.28
C THR A 32 1.12 -21.09 0.40
N VAL A 33 1.20 -21.89 1.47
CA VAL A 33 0.23 -22.98 1.71
C VAL A 33 -1.18 -22.41 1.83
N MET A 34 -1.38 -21.36 2.62
CA MET A 34 -2.69 -20.73 2.75
C MET A 34 -3.19 -20.14 1.44
N GLY A 35 -2.32 -19.52 0.65
CA GLY A 35 -2.66 -19.02 -0.68
C GLY A 35 -3.16 -20.15 -1.60
N LEU A 36 -2.44 -21.27 -1.63
CA LEU A 36 -2.83 -22.45 -2.41
C LEU A 36 -4.17 -23.03 -1.93
N VAL A 37 -4.35 -23.18 -0.61
CA VAL A 37 -5.62 -23.66 -0.03
C VAL A 37 -6.77 -22.75 -0.40
N THR A 38 -6.57 -21.42 -0.31
CA THR A 38 -7.61 -20.43 -0.63
C THR A 38 -8.00 -20.49 -2.10
N VAL A 39 -7.01 -20.48 -3.02
CA VAL A 39 -7.27 -20.54 -4.47
C VAL A 39 -7.92 -21.86 -4.86
N THR A 40 -7.46 -22.98 -4.29
CA THR A 40 -8.10 -24.28 -4.50
C THR A 40 -9.53 -24.29 -3.97
N GLY A 41 -9.77 -23.70 -2.79
CA GLY A 41 -11.10 -23.54 -2.22
C GLY A 41 -12.06 -22.83 -3.15
N TYR A 42 -11.60 -21.75 -3.83
CA TYR A 42 -12.43 -21.03 -4.80
C TYR A 42 -12.87 -21.92 -5.99
N LEU A 43 -12.03 -22.83 -6.45
CA LEU A 43 -12.41 -23.79 -7.50
C LEU A 43 -13.56 -24.70 -7.06
N PHE A 44 -13.69 -24.94 -5.77
CA PHE A 44 -14.79 -25.71 -5.17
C PHE A 44 -15.90 -24.83 -4.56
N ARG A 45 -15.96 -23.54 -4.95
CA ARG A 45 -16.93 -22.56 -4.46
C ARG A 45 -16.87 -22.30 -2.94
N TYR A 46 -15.73 -22.56 -2.32
CA TYR A 46 -15.50 -22.28 -0.92
C TYR A 46 -14.97 -20.85 -0.75
N GLY A 47 -15.89 -19.92 -0.54
CA GLY A 47 -15.60 -18.50 -0.33
C GLY A 47 -16.81 -17.79 0.27
N THR A 48 -16.62 -16.57 0.78
CA THR A 48 -17.68 -15.79 1.44
C THR A 48 -18.63 -15.11 0.45
N GLY A 49 -18.29 -15.05 -0.84
CA GLY A 49 -19.03 -14.27 -1.84
C GLY A 49 -18.87 -12.74 -1.68
N ASN A 50 -18.12 -12.26 -0.70
CA ASN A 50 -17.84 -10.85 -0.51
C ASN A 50 -16.77 -10.40 -1.52
N LYS A 51 -17.17 -9.70 -2.57
CA LYS A 51 -16.27 -9.19 -3.62
C LYS A 51 -15.03 -8.53 -3.01
N LEU A 52 -13.84 -8.94 -3.47
CA LEU A 52 -12.50 -8.52 -3.01
C LEU A 52 -12.10 -9.01 -1.60
N LEU A 53 -13.02 -9.60 -0.84
CA LEU A 53 -12.80 -10.20 0.49
C LEU A 53 -13.37 -11.62 0.54
N GLU A 54 -13.25 -12.36 -0.56
CA GLU A 54 -13.86 -13.68 -0.75
C GLU A 54 -13.26 -14.77 0.13
N GLN A 55 -12.07 -14.50 0.73
CA GLN A 55 -11.38 -15.51 1.53
C GLN A 55 -12.28 -16.01 2.67
N PRO A 56 -12.37 -17.32 2.87
CA PRO A 56 -13.08 -17.87 4.02
C PRO A 56 -12.41 -17.46 5.33
N LEU A 57 -13.17 -17.40 6.41
CA LEU A 57 -12.70 -16.92 7.71
C LEU A 57 -11.38 -17.56 8.19
N PRO A 58 -11.15 -18.87 8.06
CA PRO A 58 -9.87 -19.46 8.44
C PRO A 58 -8.68 -18.86 7.67
N SER A 59 -8.85 -18.62 6.37
CA SER A 59 -7.83 -17.97 5.54
C SER A 59 -7.55 -16.54 5.99
N LYS A 60 -8.60 -15.78 6.30
CA LYS A 60 -8.45 -14.39 6.82
C LYS A 60 -7.70 -14.37 8.15
N ILE A 61 -7.98 -15.30 9.05
CA ILE A 61 -7.27 -15.42 10.34
C ILE A 61 -5.77 -15.70 10.10
N VAL A 62 -5.46 -16.64 9.19
CA VAL A 62 -4.04 -16.93 8.86
C VAL A 62 -3.36 -15.74 8.22
N ILE A 63 -4.03 -14.96 7.38
CA ILE A 63 -3.49 -13.71 6.83
C ILE A 63 -3.07 -12.77 7.96
N VAL A 64 -3.93 -12.56 8.96
CA VAL A 64 -3.60 -11.70 10.12
C VAL A 64 -2.39 -12.26 10.89
N ILE A 65 -2.36 -13.56 11.17
CA ILE A 65 -1.24 -14.20 11.86
C ILE A 65 0.07 -13.97 11.09
N VAL A 66 0.07 -14.22 9.78
CA VAL A 66 1.25 -14.02 8.94
C VAL A 66 1.71 -12.55 8.92
N MET A 67 0.77 -11.62 8.89
CA MET A 67 1.09 -10.18 8.96
C MET A 67 1.71 -9.82 10.32
N LEU A 68 1.19 -10.32 11.42
CA LEU A 68 1.74 -10.07 12.75
C LEU A 68 3.14 -10.70 12.93
N MET A 69 3.36 -11.91 12.40
CA MET A 69 4.68 -12.54 12.39
C MET A 69 5.69 -11.71 11.59
N PHE A 70 5.27 -11.19 10.44
CA PHE A 70 6.08 -10.33 9.60
C PHE A 70 6.46 -9.03 10.33
N LEU A 71 5.46 -8.31 10.86
CA LEU A 71 5.67 -7.09 11.63
C LEU A 71 6.59 -7.30 12.82
N TYR A 72 6.39 -8.40 13.56
CA TYR A 72 7.25 -8.75 14.68
C TYR A 72 8.71 -8.92 14.25
N ASN A 73 8.97 -9.71 13.18
CA ASN A 73 10.31 -9.94 12.70
C ASN A 73 11.00 -8.65 12.25
N ILE A 74 10.31 -7.79 11.54
CA ILE A 74 10.83 -6.50 11.08
C ILE A 74 11.06 -5.55 12.28
N ALA A 75 10.10 -5.41 13.19
CA ALA A 75 10.22 -4.57 14.37
C ALA A 75 11.43 -4.99 15.24
N MET A 76 11.62 -6.30 15.43
CA MET A 76 12.75 -6.84 16.17
C MET A 76 14.09 -6.63 15.45
N THR A 77 14.09 -6.64 14.11
CA THR A 77 15.27 -6.29 13.31
C THR A 77 15.68 -4.84 13.53
N ILE A 78 14.73 -3.91 13.43
CA ILE A 78 14.97 -2.48 13.68
C ILE A 78 15.41 -2.25 15.13
N LYS A 79 14.74 -2.88 16.09
CA LYS A 79 15.13 -2.78 17.51
C LYS A 79 16.56 -3.27 17.76
N LYS A 80 16.96 -4.38 17.13
CA LYS A 80 18.32 -4.94 17.24
C LYS A 80 19.38 -3.98 16.69
N SER A 81 19.07 -3.21 15.65
CA SER A 81 20.00 -2.25 15.06
C SER A 81 20.30 -1.05 15.95
N GLY A 82 19.42 -0.71 16.86
CA GLY A 82 19.46 0.53 17.65
C GLY A 82 19.30 1.81 16.81
N ARG A 83 18.91 1.68 15.52
CA ARG A 83 18.69 2.77 14.57
C ARG A 83 17.24 2.76 14.13
N PHE A 84 16.72 3.94 13.81
CA PHE A 84 15.37 4.10 13.29
C PHE A 84 15.35 5.26 12.30
N THR A 85 15.07 4.98 11.05
CA THR A 85 15.01 5.99 9.99
C THR A 85 13.56 6.37 9.70
N THR A 86 13.33 7.54 9.12
CA THR A 86 11.99 7.97 8.66
C THR A 86 11.42 6.98 7.65
N THR A 87 12.25 6.46 6.76
CA THR A 87 11.84 5.45 5.77
C THR A 87 11.33 4.18 6.43
N GLU A 88 12.05 3.66 7.44
CA GLU A 88 11.61 2.51 8.22
C GLU A 88 10.32 2.80 9.00
N GLY A 89 10.20 4.01 9.55
CA GLY A 89 9.01 4.46 10.28
C GLY A 89 7.76 4.48 9.40
N VAL A 90 7.85 5.06 8.22
CA VAL A 90 6.74 5.10 7.24
C VAL A 90 6.39 3.70 6.77
N LEU A 91 7.38 2.86 6.47
CA LEU A 91 7.15 1.48 6.07
C LEU A 91 6.48 0.66 7.18
N MET A 92 6.99 0.75 8.41
CA MET A 92 6.40 0.06 9.57
C MET A 92 5.01 0.58 9.91
N GLY A 93 4.79 1.88 9.80
CA GLY A 93 3.47 2.50 9.97
C GLY A 93 2.48 1.96 8.95
N GLY A 94 2.84 1.95 7.67
CA GLY A 94 2.02 1.39 6.59
C GLY A 94 1.69 -0.09 6.81
N LEU A 95 2.71 -0.91 7.12
CA LEU A 95 2.52 -2.34 7.38
C LEU A 95 1.68 -2.60 8.65
N GLY A 96 1.84 -1.79 9.69
CA GLY A 96 1.03 -1.87 10.91
C GLY A 96 -0.43 -1.51 10.65
N LEU A 97 -0.66 -0.45 9.88
CA LEU A 97 -1.99 -0.05 9.45
C LEU A 97 -2.62 -1.11 8.52
N ALA A 98 -1.82 -1.77 7.66
CA ALA A 98 -2.32 -2.87 6.84
C ALA A 98 -2.92 -3.99 7.70
N ALA A 99 -2.24 -4.37 8.78
CA ALA A 99 -2.76 -5.38 9.71
C ALA A 99 -4.01 -4.89 10.44
N LEU A 100 -4.00 -3.66 10.94
CA LEU A 100 -5.12 -3.08 11.70
C LEU A 100 -6.37 -2.90 10.84
N LEU A 101 -6.22 -2.31 9.66
CA LEU A 101 -7.33 -2.01 8.75
C LEU A 101 -7.88 -3.26 8.04
N TYR A 102 -7.21 -4.39 8.14
CA TYR A 102 -7.75 -5.67 7.68
C TYR A 102 -8.74 -6.31 8.67
N LEU A 103 -8.73 -5.91 9.94
CA LEU A 103 -9.60 -6.52 10.96
C LEU A 103 -11.11 -6.47 10.63
N PRO A 104 -11.66 -5.37 10.06
CA PRO A 104 -13.06 -5.37 9.65
C PRO A 104 -13.42 -6.44 8.60
N ALA A 105 -12.44 -6.93 7.82
CA ALA A 105 -12.64 -8.03 6.88
C ALA A 105 -12.97 -9.38 7.54
N LEU A 106 -12.71 -9.51 8.85
CA LEU A 106 -13.06 -10.68 9.65
C LEU A 106 -14.53 -10.69 10.07
N LEU A 107 -15.21 -9.54 9.98
CA LEU A 107 -16.60 -9.37 10.42
C LEU A 107 -17.56 -9.67 9.27
N GLU A 108 -18.70 -10.28 9.63
CA GLU A 108 -19.83 -10.48 8.73
C GLU A 108 -20.98 -9.61 9.21
N PHE A 109 -21.59 -8.88 8.28
CA PHE A 109 -22.69 -7.97 8.57
C PHE A 109 -23.96 -8.46 7.89
N GLU A 110 -25.05 -8.63 8.64
CA GLU A 110 -26.35 -9.03 8.09
C GLU A 110 -26.96 -7.96 7.20
N ASN A 111 -26.77 -6.69 7.56
CA ASN A 111 -27.26 -5.57 6.77
C ASN A 111 -26.33 -5.32 5.55
N TYR A 112 -26.88 -5.45 4.34
CA TYR A 112 -26.14 -5.36 3.09
C TYR A 112 -25.45 -3.98 2.91
N THR A 113 -26.11 -2.89 3.27
CA THR A 113 -25.54 -1.52 3.16
C THR A 113 -24.35 -1.36 4.10
N VAL A 114 -24.46 -1.87 5.33
CA VAL A 114 -23.36 -1.86 6.30
C VAL A 114 -22.21 -2.75 5.81
N ALA A 115 -22.51 -3.92 5.25
CA ALA A 115 -21.51 -4.81 4.69
C ALA A 115 -20.73 -4.16 3.54
N ILE A 116 -21.43 -3.45 2.62
CA ILE A 116 -20.79 -2.71 1.53
C ILE A 116 -19.95 -1.55 2.07
N PHE A 117 -20.45 -0.80 3.06
CA PHE A 117 -19.71 0.29 3.67
C PHE A 117 -18.36 -0.20 4.23
N TYR A 118 -18.36 -1.22 5.09
CA TYR A 118 -17.12 -1.74 5.69
C TYR A 118 -16.22 -2.46 4.67
N ARG A 119 -16.78 -3.07 3.64
CA ARG A 119 -16.01 -3.63 2.53
C ARG A 119 -15.16 -2.55 1.88
N TRP A 120 -15.78 -1.47 1.42
CA TRP A 120 -15.06 -0.41 0.73
C TRP A 120 -14.16 0.39 1.67
N TRP A 121 -14.56 0.58 2.93
CA TRP A 121 -13.69 1.15 3.95
C TRP A 121 -12.38 0.36 4.05
N THR A 122 -12.46 -0.95 4.20
CA THR A 122 -11.28 -1.82 4.31
C THR A 122 -10.45 -1.79 3.02
N ILE A 123 -11.07 -1.98 1.86
CA ILE A 123 -10.36 -2.13 0.59
C ILE A 123 -9.74 -0.81 0.15
N HIS A 124 -10.47 0.28 0.21
CA HIS A 124 -9.97 1.59 -0.20
C HIS A 124 -8.80 2.03 0.68
N LEU A 125 -8.95 1.97 2.01
CA LEU A 125 -7.85 2.34 2.92
C LEU A 125 -6.64 1.41 2.78
N TRP A 126 -6.87 0.17 2.39
CA TRP A 126 -5.76 -0.75 2.09
C TRP A 126 -5.03 -0.35 0.81
N VAL A 127 -5.75 -0.06 -0.26
CA VAL A 127 -5.17 0.24 -1.58
C VAL A 127 -4.66 1.67 -1.64
N GLU A 128 -5.51 2.65 -1.41
CA GLU A 128 -5.21 4.07 -1.61
C GLU A 128 -4.67 4.76 -0.33
N GLY A 129 -4.64 4.07 0.79
CA GLY A 129 -4.00 4.55 2.00
C GLY A 129 -2.68 3.81 2.27
N VAL A 130 -2.80 2.59 2.74
CA VAL A 130 -1.68 1.81 3.28
C VAL A 130 -0.66 1.41 2.21
N TRP A 131 -1.10 0.94 1.03
CA TRP A 131 -0.21 0.55 -0.05
C TRP A 131 0.61 1.73 -0.55
N GLU A 132 0.05 2.93 -0.61
CA GLU A 132 0.78 4.13 -1.01
C GLU A 132 1.82 4.54 0.03
N MET A 133 1.55 4.40 1.33
CA MET A 133 2.57 4.59 2.36
C MET A 133 3.73 3.60 2.20
N ILE A 134 3.41 2.31 2.01
CA ILE A 134 4.42 1.26 1.80
C ILE A 134 5.22 1.54 0.53
N GLN A 135 4.54 1.88 -0.57
CA GLN A 135 5.18 2.25 -1.84
C GLN A 135 6.05 3.48 -1.68
N GLY A 136 5.58 4.49 -0.95
CA GLY A 136 6.34 5.70 -0.64
C GLY A 136 7.65 5.41 0.08
N GLY A 137 7.62 4.55 1.11
CA GLY A 137 8.81 4.10 1.83
C GLY A 137 9.81 3.40 0.91
N PHE A 138 9.35 2.47 0.07
CA PHE A 138 10.19 1.79 -0.92
C PHE A 138 10.74 2.76 -1.96
N LEU A 139 9.91 3.64 -2.50
CA LEU A 139 10.31 4.61 -3.51
C LEU A 139 11.38 5.55 -2.98
N ALA A 140 11.20 6.08 -1.78
CA ALA A 140 12.19 6.95 -1.12
C ALA A 140 13.53 6.21 -0.94
N TYR A 141 13.50 5.00 -0.40
CA TYR A 141 14.70 4.18 -0.21
C TYR A 141 15.44 3.95 -1.55
N LEU A 142 14.72 3.49 -2.58
CA LEU A 142 15.32 3.22 -3.88
C LEU A 142 15.85 4.50 -4.55
N LEU A 143 15.11 5.60 -4.48
CA LEU A 143 15.57 6.86 -5.06
C LEU A 143 16.81 7.41 -4.34
N ILE A 144 16.88 7.35 -3.02
CA ILE A 144 18.09 7.71 -2.27
C ILE A 144 19.27 6.84 -2.72
N ARG A 145 19.09 5.55 -2.80
CA ARG A 145 20.16 4.58 -3.15
C ARG A 145 20.59 4.68 -4.62
N LEU A 146 19.65 4.89 -5.53
CA LEU A 146 19.93 4.91 -6.97
C LEU A 146 20.35 6.28 -7.48
N SER A 147 19.81 7.37 -6.95
CA SER A 147 20.06 8.71 -7.48
C SER A 147 21.08 9.51 -6.69
N GLY A 148 21.39 9.08 -5.46
CA GLY A 148 22.14 9.92 -4.52
C GLY A 148 21.38 11.19 -4.12
N ALA A 149 20.06 11.21 -4.27
CA ALA A 149 19.21 12.32 -3.83
C ALA A 149 19.39 12.57 -2.33
N ASP A 150 19.28 13.82 -1.93
CA ASP A 150 19.41 14.22 -0.53
C ASP A 150 18.37 13.52 0.32
N ARG A 151 18.84 12.81 1.36
CA ARG A 151 17.98 12.01 2.25
C ARG A 151 16.98 12.89 2.98
N GLU A 152 17.39 14.04 3.49
CA GLU A 152 16.51 14.92 4.26
C GLU A 152 15.33 15.43 3.41
N VAL A 153 15.60 15.77 2.16
CA VAL A 153 14.56 16.20 1.21
C VAL A 153 13.60 15.03 0.91
N MET A 154 14.13 13.82 0.70
CA MET A 154 13.30 12.64 0.45
C MET A 154 12.43 12.29 1.65
N GLU A 155 12.96 12.41 2.87
CA GLU A 155 12.21 12.19 4.11
C GLU A 155 11.11 13.24 4.32
N LYS A 156 11.33 14.49 3.91
CA LYS A 156 10.26 15.51 3.90
C LYS A 156 9.10 15.14 2.97
N TRP A 157 9.40 14.57 1.80
CA TRP A 157 8.37 14.03 0.92
C TRP A 157 7.60 12.87 1.54
N LEU A 158 8.25 12.02 2.35
CA LEU A 158 7.56 10.96 3.08
C LEU A 158 6.52 11.52 4.08
N TYR A 159 6.82 12.63 4.77
CA TYR A 159 5.82 13.29 5.64
C TYR A 159 4.62 13.82 4.82
N VAL A 160 4.87 14.34 3.61
CA VAL A 160 3.79 14.76 2.71
C VAL A 160 2.94 13.56 2.29
N ILE A 161 3.57 12.42 1.95
CA ILE A 161 2.85 11.19 1.61
C ILE A 161 1.97 10.75 2.78
N VAL A 162 2.52 10.66 3.99
CA VAL A 162 1.75 10.25 5.18
C VAL A 162 0.56 11.18 5.41
N GLY A 163 0.76 12.50 5.29
CA GLY A 163 -0.32 13.48 5.44
C GLY A 163 -1.40 13.32 4.38
N LEU A 164 -1.02 13.18 3.10
CA LEU A 164 -1.96 12.98 2.00
C LEU A 164 -2.72 11.67 2.15
N VAL A 165 -2.03 10.57 2.45
CA VAL A 165 -2.65 9.25 2.65
C VAL A 165 -3.70 9.27 3.77
N PHE A 166 -3.44 9.93 4.90
CA PHE A 166 -4.42 10.03 5.96
C PHE A 166 -5.63 10.89 5.58
N ILE A 167 -5.40 12.06 4.98
CA ILE A 167 -6.48 12.98 4.62
C ILE A 167 -7.24 12.47 3.39
N ALA A 168 -6.49 12.18 2.33
CA ALA A 168 -7.05 11.80 1.05
C ALA A 168 -7.59 10.36 1.08
N GLY A 169 -6.90 9.42 1.71
CA GLY A 169 -7.37 8.04 1.85
C GLY A 169 -8.70 7.94 2.60
N ILE A 170 -8.87 8.70 3.70
CA ILE A 170 -10.13 8.70 4.45
C ILE A 170 -11.25 9.38 3.65
N ILE A 171 -11.00 10.57 3.12
CA ILE A 171 -12.02 11.34 2.37
C ILE A 171 -12.26 10.70 1.00
N GLY A 172 -11.20 10.20 0.35
CA GLY A 172 -11.24 9.51 -0.93
C GLY A 172 -12.17 8.32 -0.94
N THR A 173 -12.29 7.58 0.17
CA THR A 173 -13.23 6.46 0.32
C THR A 173 -14.66 6.83 -0.11
N ALA A 174 -15.02 8.10 -0.03
CA ALA A 174 -16.37 8.58 -0.35
C ALA A 174 -16.80 8.30 -1.80
N HIS A 175 -15.87 8.17 -2.75
CA HIS A 175 -16.22 7.82 -4.14
C HIS A 175 -16.74 6.39 -4.29
N HIS A 176 -16.48 5.51 -3.33
CA HIS A 176 -17.02 4.15 -3.28
C HIS A 176 -18.44 4.08 -2.72
N TYR A 177 -18.91 5.13 -2.06
CA TYR A 177 -20.20 5.14 -1.36
C TYR A 177 -21.37 5.69 -2.18
N TYR A 178 -21.13 6.13 -3.41
CA TYR A 178 -22.19 6.62 -4.29
C TYR A 178 -23.38 5.65 -4.39
N TRP A 179 -23.10 4.36 -4.47
CA TRP A 179 -24.08 3.29 -4.65
C TRP A 179 -24.76 2.82 -3.35
N VAL A 180 -24.29 3.25 -2.19
CA VAL A 180 -24.95 2.98 -0.89
C VAL A 180 -25.88 4.11 -0.45
N GLY A 181 -26.11 5.10 -1.32
CA GLY A 181 -27.08 6.15 -1.07
C GLY A 181 -26.57 7.36 -0.25
N VAL A 182 -25.27 7.58 -0.22
CA VAL A 182 -24.70 8.82 0.33
C VAL A 182 -25.07 10.02 -0.54
N PRO A 183 -25.09 11.26 0.01
CA PRO A 183 -25.32 12.46 -0.79
C PRO A 183 -24.36 12.57 -1.98
N SER A 184 -24.87 12.98 -3.13
CA SER A 184 -24.13 12.99 -4.42
C SER A 184 -22.87 13.84 -4.42
N TYR A 185 -22.76 14.84 -3.54
CA TYR A 185 -21.57 15.68 -3.43
C TYR A 185 -20.34 14.93 -2.89
N TRP A 186 -20.52 13.79 -2.23
CA TRP A 186 -19.40 12.97 -1.76
C TRP A 186 -18.63 12.31 -2.90
N LEU A 187 -19.30 12.04 -4.03
CA LEU A 187 -18.64 11.44 -5.18
C LEU A 187 -17.49 12.32 -5.73
N PRO A 188 -17.74 13.59 -6.12
CA PRO A 188 -16.65 14.45 -6.60
C PRO A 188 -15.62 14.77 -5.51
N ILE A 189 -16.02 14.91 -4.25
CA ILE A 189 -15.09 15.14 -3.15
C ILE A 189 -14.15 13.93 -3.02
N GLY A 190 -14.70 12.72 -2.91
CA GLY A 190 -13.89 11.51 -2.79
C GLY A 190 -12.97 11.28 -3.98
N GLY A 191 -13.47 11.45 -5.21
CA GLY A 191 -12.65 11.30 -6.42
C GLY A 191 -11.52 12.32 -6.52
N LEU A 192 -11.77 13.59 -6.11
CA LEU A 192 -10.72 14.60 -6.08
C LEU A 192 -9.62 14.26 -5.08
N PHE A 193 -9.98 13.88 -3.85
CA PHE A 193 -8.99 13.54 -2.83
C PHE A 193 -8.19 12.29 -3.21
N SER A 194 -8.83 11.25 -3.76
CA SER A 194 -8.14 10.08 -4.29
C SER A 194 -7.14 10.46 -5.41
N ALA A 195 -7.50 11.40 -6.29
CA ALA A 195 -6.62 11.86 -7.35
C ALA A 195 -5.38 12.64 -6.86
N LEU A 196 -5.39 13.17 -5.64
CA LEU A 196 -4.27 13.92 -5.06
C LEU A 196 -3.16 13.01 -4.47
N GLU A 197 -3.48 11.79 -4.09
CA GLU A 197 -2.58 10.88 -3.39
C GLU A 197 -1.25 10.62 -4.12
N PRO A 198 -1.23 10.35 -5.45
CA PRO A 198 0.02 10.05 -6.15
C PRO A 198 0.93 11.26 -6.35
N LEU A 199 0.48 12.49 -6.08
CA LEU A 199 1.26 13.71 -6.36
C LEU A 199 2.57 13.77 -5.58
N ALA A 200 2.59 13.28 -4.34
CA ALA A 200 3.82 13.24 -3.56
C ALA A 200 4.82 12.21 -4.09
N LEU A 201 4.36 11.07 -4.59
CA LEU A 201 5.21 10.05 -5.22
C LEU A 201 5.88 10.58 -6.48
N ILE A 202 5.12 11.25 -7.35
CA ILE A 202 5.68 11.85 -8.55
C ILE A 202 6.62 13.02 -8.22
N GLY A 203 6.33 13.80 -7.20
CA GLY A 203 7.19 14.87 -6.69
C GLY A 203 8.58 14.35 -6.26
N MET A 204 8.62 13.26 -5.49
CA MET A 204 9.86 12.57 -5.13
C MET A 204 10.63 12.09 -6.35
N ALA A 205 9.95 11.48 -7.32
CA ALA A 205 10.57 10.96 -8.53
C ALA A 205 11.18 12.08 -9.38
N ILE A 206 10.46 13.20 -9.55
CA ILE A 206 10.95 14.38 -10.27
C ILE A 206 12.18 14.96 -9.57
N TYR A 207 12.16 15.09 -8.25
CA TYR A 207 13.30 15.61 -7.49
C TYR A 207 14.54 14.72 -7.69
N ALA A 208 14.42 13.43 -7.49
CA ALA A 208 15.52 12.47 -7.63
C ALA A 208 16.07 12.43 -9.06
N TYR A 209 15.20 12.42 -10.07
CA TYR A 209 15.61 12.47 -11.47
C TYR A 209 16.36 13.77 -11.83
N SER A 210 15.89 14.90 -11.29
CA SER A 210 16.53 16.20 -11.46
C SER A 210 17.91 16.25 -10.79
N ALA A 211 18.08 15.60 -9.62
CA ALA A 211 19.37 15.50 -8.95
C ALA A 211 20.39 14.74 -9.82
N ILE A 212 20.01 13.62 -10.43
CA ILE A 212 20.85 12.85 -11.34
C ILE A 212 21.25 13.68 -12.57
N ARG A 213 20.29 14.36 -13.19
CA ARG A 213 20.58 15.18 -14.37
C ARG A 213 21.56 16.32 -14.06
N ARG A 214 21.46 16.92 -12.88
CA ARG A 214 22.36 17.99 -12.44
C ARG A 214 23.76 17.48 -12.10
N SER A 215 23.91 16.24 -11.64
CA SER A 215 25.22 15.66 -11.32
C SER A 215 26.10 15.44 -12.54
N GLY A 216 25.52 15.32 -13.74
CA GLY A 216 26.25 15.02 -14.98
C GLY A 216 26.94 13.66 -15.03
N LEU A 217 26.79 12.85 -13.97
CA LEU A 217 27.44 11.56 -13.85
C LEU A 217 26.68 10.46 -14.61
N ALA A 218 27.41 9.54 -15.20
CA ALA A 218 26.81 8.33 -15.77
C ALA A 218 26.26 7.46 -14.62
N HIS A 219 24.97 7.14 -14.70
CA HIS A 219 24.33 6.32 -13.66
C HIS A 219 24.52 4.83 -13.93
N PRO A 220 25.12 4.04 -13.00
CA PRO A 220 25.43 2.64 -13.24
C PRO A 220 24.16 1.76 -13.37
N ASN A 221 23.06 2.15 -12.70
CA ASN A 221 21.81 1.38 -12.64
C ASN A 221 20.63 2.12 -13.32
N LYS A 222 20.85 2.62 -14.54
CA LYS A 222 19.84 3.41 -15.28
C LYS A 222 18.49 2.69 -15.40
N LEU A 223 18.52 1.37 -15.64
CA LEU A 223 17.30 0.59 -15.82
C LEU A 223 16.48 0.53 -14.52
N ALA A 224 17.12 0.26 -13.38
CA ALA A 224 16.46 0.25 -12.10
C ALA A 224 15.86 1.64 -11.76
N LEU A 225 16.60 2.72 -12.06
CA LEU A 225 16.09 4.08 -11.89
C LEU A 225 14.85 4.33 -12.76
N HIS A 226 14.89 3.95 -14.05
CA HIS A 226 13.74 4.13 -14.94
C HIS A 226 12.51 3.38 -14.45
N TRP A 227 12.68 2.13 -13.94
CA TRP A 227 11.58 1.38 -13.34
C TRP A 227 11.04 2.06 -12.07
N THR A 228 11.92 2.61 -11.23
CA THR A 228 11.52 3.30 -9.99
C THR A 228 10.74 4.59 -10.32
N VAL A 229 11.22 5.41 -11.27
CA VAL A 229 10.51 6.60 -11.74
C VAL A 229 9.22 6.20 -12.47
N GLY A 230 9.28 5.17 -13.30
CA GLY A 230 8.11 4.63 -14.00
C GLY A 230 7.01 4.19 -13.04
N SER A 231 7.36 3.57 -11.90
CA SER A 231 6.39 3.20 -10.87
C SER A 231 5.58 4.42 -10.38
N ALA A 232 6.25 5.54 -10.06
CA ALA A 232 5.55 6.76 -9.64
C ALA A 232 4.66 7.34 -10.76
N VAL A 233 5.14 7.31 -12.01
CA VAL A 233 4.36 7.75 -13.18
C VAL A 233 3.12 6.88 -13.37
N PHE A 234 3.27 5.56 -13.30
CA PHE A 234 2.13 4.64 -13.43
C PHE A 234 1.14 4.76 -12.27
N THR A 235 1.60 5.07 -11.05
CA THR A 235 0.69 5.37 -9.93
C THR A 235 -0.15 6.61 -10.22
N LEU A 236 0.47 7.68 -10.77
CA LEU A 236 -0.26 8.90 -11.14
C LEU A 236 -1.31 8.63 -12.23
N PHE A 237 -0.92 7.94 -13.32
CA PHE A 237 -1.82 7.63 -14.43
C PHE A 237 -2.81 6.49 -14.11
N GLY A 238 -2.47 5.57 -13.22
CA GLY A 238 -3.37 4.54 -12.71
C GLY A 238 -4.31 5.08 -11.63
N ALA A 239 -3.83 5.16 -10.40
CA ALA A 239 -4.66 5.55 -9.25
C ALA A 239 -5.16 7.01 -9.36
N GLY A 240 -4.29 7.97 -9.71
CA GLY A 240 -4.68 9.38 -9.79
C GLY A 240 -5.74 9.67 -10.84
N LEU A 241 -5.56 9.20 -12.10
CA LEU A 241 -6.56 9.39 -13.14
C LEU A 241 -7.83 8.57 -12.89
N LEU A 242 -7.72 7.37 -12.30
CA LEU A 242 -8.89 6.58 -11.93
C LEU A 242 -9.69 7.30 -10.85
N GLY A 243 -9.04 7.82 -9.80
CA GLY A 243 -9.68 8.64 -8.77
C GLY A 243 -10.42 9.84 -9.37
N LEU A 244 -9.75 10.59 -10.26
CA LEU A 244 -10.38 11.71 -10.96
C LEU A 244 -11.57 11.26 -11.83
N ALA A 245 -11.45 10.15 -12.56
CA ALA A 245 -12.53 9.61 -13.39
C ALA A 245 -13.75 9.23 -12.54
N HIS A 246 -13.54 8.74 -11.32
CA HIS A 246 -14.61 8.39 -10.40
C HIS A 246 -15.43 9.60 -9.90
N THR A 247 -14.98 10.85 -10.12
CA THR A 247 -15.78 12.05 -9.81
C THR A 247 -17.06 12.14 -10.66
N PHE A 248 -17.07 11.46 -11.82
CA PHE A 248 -18.17 11.51 -12.77
C PHE A 248 -19.09 10.29 -12.62
N PRO A 249 -20.39 10.45 -12.30
CA PRO A 249 -21.31 9.32 -12.14
C PRO A 249 -21.36 8.39 -13.33
N SER A 250 -21.31 8.95 -14.55
CA SER A 250 -21.33 8.19 -15.80
C SER A 250 -20.12 7.28 -15.99
N VAL A 251 -18.97 7.68 -15.49
CA VAL A 251 -17.72 6.89 -15.53
C VAL A 251 -17.65 5.96 -14.33
N ASN A 252 -18.00 6.43 -13.13
CA ASN A 252 -17.98 5.66 -11.90
C ASN A 252 -18.73 4.33 -12.04
N LYS A 253 -19.94 4.33 -12.64
CA LYS A 253 -20.72 3.11 -12.85
C LYS A 253 -19.99 2.03 -13.67
N TRP A 254 -19.08 2.41 -14.56
CA TRP A 254 -18.33 1.48 -15.40
C TRP A 254 -17.01 1.02 -14.76
N THR A 255 -16.35 1.92 -14.07
CA THR A 255 -15.00 1.68 -13.51
C THR A 255 -15.06 1.09 -12.12
N HIS A 256 -16.11 1.34 -11.38
CA HIS A 256 -16.23 0.93 -9.97
C HIS A 256 -16.68 -0.53 -9.79
N GLY A 257 -17.04 -1.21 -10.87
CA GLY A 257 -17.45 -2.61 -10.79
C GLY A 257 -18.72 -2.79 -9.96
N THR A 258 -19.77 -2.13 -10.35
CA THR A 258 -21.12 -2.20 -9.74
C THR A 258 -21.82 -3.54 -9.89
N LEU A 259 -21.20 -4.49 -10.52
CA LEU A 259 -21.76 -5.83 -10.77
C LEU A 259 -21.16 -6.86 -9.84
#